data_91781db52880a2376ad4501256d769ba
#
_entry.id   91781db52880a2376ad4501256d769ba
#
_cell.length_a   1.000
_cell.length_b   1.000
_cell.length_c   1.000
_cell.angle_alpha   90.00
_cell.angle_beta   90.00
_cell.angle_gamma   90.00
#
_symmetry.space_group_name_H-M   'P 1'
#
loop_
_entity.id
_entity.type
_entity.pdbx_description
1 polymer ?
#
loop_
_entity_poly.entity_id
_entity_poly.type
_entity_poly.pdbx_seq_one_letter_code
_entity_poly.pdbx_strand_id
1 'polypeptide(L)'
;MFDPQHVPVLYDEVLNFLNVRAGGTYADATLGLGGHSSGIARLLGAKGTLICFDRDPEAMSRAKARFEALAVELGDAMPTVRFEPRAFSEAKDVIKPGSLDGLLADFGVSSLQLDEAHRGFSFRFEGPLDMRMDTRSGETAEQVVNQADEEELANLIYEFGEERRSRRIARAIVRARPIRTTAELAKVISVAAPSMKSDKIHPATRTFQALRIRVNDELGEIRTLLESAPSLLKVGGRLAVISFHSLEDRLVKDATRDGARDGIWNLIEKKPITAGEDEIQRNPRSRSAKLRVAERIAGTGSVVKRKLPPEGGSLRGRR
;
A
#
# COMPACT_ATOMS: atom_id res chain seq x y z
N MET A 1 4.94 -5.04 -24.88
CA MET A 1 3.68 -4.31 -25.17
C MET A 1 2.93 -4.19 -23.85
N PHE A 2 2.63 -2.98 -23.36
CA PHE A 2 1.84 -2.82 -22.14
C PHE A 2 0.49 -3.50 -22.37
N ASP A 3 0.04 -4.33 -21.42
CA ASP A 3 -1.36 -4.72 -21.37
C ASP A 3 -2.17 -3.42 -21.17
N PRO A 4 -2.98 -3.01 -22.13
CA PRO A 4 -3.72 -1.75 -22.04
C PRO A 4 -4.71 -1.72 -20.86
N GLN A 5 -4.93 -2.85 -20.18
CA GLN A 5 -5.83 -2.96 -19.05
C GLN A 5 -5.17 -2.62 -17.68
N HIS A 6 -3.83 -2.49 -17.60
CA HIS A 6 -3.12 -2.27 -16.32
C HIS A 6 -2.06 -1.18 -16.43
N VAL A 7 -2.49 0.07 -16.63
CA VAL A 7 -1.61 1.23 -16.47
C VAL A 7 -1.45 1.51 -14.98
N PRO A 8 -0.21 1.58 -14.46
CA PRO A 8 0.03 1.96 -13.07
C PRO A 8 -0.54 3.34 -12.77
N VAL A 9 -1.00 3.54 -11.54
CA VAL A 9 -1.57 4.81 -11.10
C VAL A 9 -0.48 5.87 -10.99
N LEU A 10 -0.73 7.08 -11.50
CA LEU A 10 0.22 8.22 -11.47
C LEU A 10 1.59 7.84 -12.05
N TYR A 11 1.59 7.08 -13.15
CA TYR A 11 2.81 6.48 -13.69
C TYR A 11 3.88 7.50 -14.07
N ASP A 12 3.50 8.51 -14.84
CA ASP A 12 4.43 9.55 -15.31
C ASP A 12 4.89 10.43 -14.15
N GLU A 13 4.00 10.76 -13.22
CA GLU A 13 4.30 11.52 -12.02
C GLU A 13 5.31 10.77 -11.14
N VAL A 14 5.11 9.47 -10.93
CA VAL A 14 6.06 8.66 -10.15
C VAL A 14 7.44 8.69 -10.77
N LEU A 15 7.58 8.40 -12.07
CA LEU A 15 8.89 8.39 -12.73
C LEU A 15 9.57 9.75 -12.70
N ASN A 16 8.82 10.83 -12.95
CA ASN A 16 9.31 12.20 -12.93
C ASN A 16 9.76 12.62 -11.53
N PHE A 17 8.91 12.42 -10.52
CA PHE A 17 9.20 12.87 -9.17
C PHE A 17 10.20 11.99 -8.44
N LEU A 18 10.25 10.69 -8.73
CA LEU A 18 11.30 9.80 -8.23
C LEU A 18 12.69 10.18 -8.80
N ASN A 19 12.71 10.91 -9.93
CA ASN A 19 13.90 11.42 -10.58
C ASN A 19 14.91 10.31 -10.88
N VAL A 20 14.44 9.29 -11.61
CA VAL A 20 15.26 8.11 -11.94
C VAL A 20 16.48 8.50 -12.77
N ARG A 21 17.67 8.13 -12.28
CA ARG A 21 18.96 8.41 -12.94
C ARG A 21 19.57 7.13 -13.46
N ALA A 22 20.11 7.18 -14.67
CA ALA A 22 20.84 6.05 -15.25
C ALA A 22 22.00 5.62 -14.34
N GLY A 23 22.15 4.32 -14.14
CA GLY A 23 23.17 3.73 -13.26
C GLY A 23 22.89 3.85 -11.76
N GLY A 24 21.75 4.43 -11.35
CA GLY A 24 21.34 4.55 -9.95
C GLY A 24 20.87 3.25 -9.32
N THR A 25 20.65 3.28 -8.01
CA THR A 25 20.08 2.16 -7.24
C THR A 25 18.73 2.57 -6.68
N TYR A 26 17.68 1.85 -7.08
CA TYR A 26 16.29 2.13 -6.69
C TYR A 26 15.66 0.92 -6.06
N ALA A 27 14.68 1.15 -5.19
CA ALA A 27 13.85 0.10 -4.65
C ALA A 27 12.36 0.40 -4.91
N ASP A 28 11.61 -0.64 -5.26
CA ASP A 28 10.16 -0.65 -5.29
C ASP A 28 9.68 -1.57 -4.16
N ALA A 29 9.07 -0.97 -3.14
CA ALA A 29 8.59 -1.66 -1.95
C ALA A 29 7.32 -2.48 -2.20
N THR A 30 6.66 -2.26 -3.33
CA THR A 30 5.32 -2.79 -3.66
C THR A 30 5.26 -3.19 -5.14
N LEU A 31 6.07 -4.17 -5.51
CA LEU A 31 6.26 -4.60 -6.90
C LEU A 31 4.93 -4.85 -7.65
N GLY A 32 3.98 -5.54 -6.99
CA GLY A 32 2.73 -5.94 -7.62
C GLY A 32 2.97 -6.68 -8.93
N LEU A 33 2.37 -6.21 -10.01
CA LEU A 33 2.59 -6.74 -11.36
C LEU A 33 3.80 -6.12 -12.08
N GLY A 34 4.61 -5.32 -11.40
CA GLY A 34 5.85 -4.73 -11.92
C GLY A 34 5.67 -3.56 -12.88
N GLY A 35 4.53 -2.86 -12.83
CA GLY A 35 4.24 -1.77 -13.74
C GLY A 35 5.17 -0.58 -13.58
N HIS A 36 5.23 0.02 -12.40
CA HIS A 36 6.17 1.10 -12.06
C HIS A 36 7.62 0.65 -12.17
N SER A 37 7.93 -0.53 -11.62
CA SER A 37 9.25 -1.12 -11.66
C SER A 37 9.79 -1.32 -13.08
N SER A 38 8.93 -1.69 -14.05
CA SER A 38 9.32 -1.78 -15.46
C SER A 38 9.69 -0.40 -16.04
N GLY A 39 8.97 0.66 -15.66
CA GLY A 39 9.32 2.04 -16.03
C GLY A 39 10.64 2.49 -15.45
N ILE A 40 10.87 2.21 -14.17
CA ILE A 40 12.15 2.50 -13.50
C ILE A 40 13.29 1.75 -14.20
N ALA A 41 13.12 0.46 -14.50
CA ALA A 41 14.14 -0.36 -15.16
C ALA A 41 14.56 0.20 -16.53
N ARG A 42 13.61 0.69 -17.34
CA ARG A 42 13.91 1.31 -18.65
C ARG A 42 14.80 2.56 -18.53
N LEU A 43 14.62 3.33 -17.45
CA LEU A 43 15.40 4.55 -17.22
C LEU A 43 16.77 4.29 -16.58
N LEU A 44 16.91 3.17 -15.87
CA LEU A 44 18.14 2.82 -15.15
C LEU A 44 19.30 2.44 -16.07
N GLY A 45 19.02 1.70 -17.15
CA GLY A 45 20.04 1.15 -18.03
C GLY A 45 20.97 0.13 -17.36
N ALA A 46 21.91 -0.44 -18.12
CA ALA A 46 22.73 -1.59 -17.74
C ALA A 46 23.52 -1.46 -16.42
N LYS A 47 23.89 -0.25 -16.03
CA LYS A 47 24.65 0.00 -14.79
C LYS A 47 23.77 0.21 -13.56
N GLY A 48 22.45 0.26 -13.75
CA GLY A 48 21.49 0.47 -12.68
C GLY A 48 21.19 -0.78 -11.89
N THR A 49 20.62 -0.59 -10.70
CA THR A 49 20.14 -1.68 -9.85
C THR A 49 18.72 -1.36 -9.38
N LEU A 50 17.82 -2.31 -9.53
CA LEU A 50 16.45 -2.24 -9.04
C LEU A 50 16.19 -3.38 -8.07
N ILE A 51 15.70 -3.05 -6.87
CA ILE A 51 15.35 -4.01 -5.82
C ILE A 51 13.84 -3.97 -5.65
N CYS A 52 13.17 -5.11 -5.85
CA CYS A 52 11.72 -5.21 -5.91
C CYS A 52 11.20 -6.09 -4.77
N PHE A 53 10.36 -5.55 -3.93
CA PHE A 53 9.73 -6.27 -2.83
C PHE A 53 8.28 -6.59 -3.15
N ASP A 54 7.86 -7.80 -2.85
CA ASP A 54 6.46 -8.18 -2.72
C ASP A 54 6.35 -9.43 -1.86
N ARG A 55 5.43 -9.44 -0.91
CA ARG A 55 5.14 -10.62 -0.09
C ARG A 55 4.17 -11.60 -0.74
N ASP A 56 3.44 -11.14 -1.77
CA ASP A 56 2.48 -11.96 -2.52
C ASP A 56 3.21 -12.86 -3.53
N PRO A 57 3.21 -14.20 -3.35
CA PRO A 57 3.92 -15.10 -4.24
C PRO A 57 3.40 -15.07 -5.68
N GLU A 58 2.09 -14.82 -5.86
CA GLU A 58 1.49 -14.78 -7.18
C GLU A 58 1.87 -13.50 -7.93
N ALA A 59 1.81 -12.34 -7.25
CA ALA A 59 2.28 -11.08 -7.80
C ALA A 59 3.77 -11.17 -8.19
N MET A 60 4.59 -11.73 -7.32
CA MET A 60 6.01 -11.94 -7.56
C MET A 60 6.28 -12.83 -8.80
N SER A 61 5.52 -13.90 -8.97
CA SER A 61 5.64 -14.78 -10.13
C SER A 61 5.29 -14.08 -11.44
N ARG A 62 4.17 -13.34 -11.45
CA ARG A 62 3.71 -12.58 -12.64
C ARG A 62 4.67 -11.44 -12.99
N ALA A 63 5.21 -10.75 -11.97
CA ALA A 63 6.21 -9.70 -12.19
C ALA A 63 7.50 -10.26 -12.77
N LYS A 64 8.00 -11.41 -12.30
CA LYS A 64 9.18 -12.06 -12.87
C LYS A 64 9.00 -12.38 -14.34
N ALA A 65 7.87 -12.95 -14.73
CA ALA A 65 7.57 -13.23 -16.16
C ALA A 65 7.53 -11.93 -16.99
N ARG A 66 7.00 -10.82 -16.44
CA ARG A 66 7.06 -9.52 -17.09
C ARG A 66 8.50 -9.02 -17.28
N PHE A 67 9.35 -9.21 -16.29
CA PHE A 67 10.75 -8.80 -16.35
C PHE A 67 11.58 -9.69 -17.27
N GLU A 68 11.25 -10.94 -17.46
CA GLU A 68 11.84 -11.81 -18.50
C GLU A 68 11.55 -11.26 -19.90
N ALA A 69 10.31 -10.86 -20.18
CA ALA A 69 9.97 -10.21 -21.43
C ALA A 69 10.66 -8.84 -21.58
N LEU A 70 10.76 -8.05 -20.50
CA LEU A 70 11.47 -6.78 -20.49
C LEU A 70 12.97 -6.96 -20.75
N ALA A 71 13.59 -8.03 -20.25
CA ALA A 71 15.00 -8.33 -20.51
C ALA A 71 15.25 -8.62 -21.99
N VAL A 72 14.33 -9.29 -22.67
CA VAL A 72 14.41 -9.48 -24.12
C VAL A 72 14.29 -8.16 -24.87
N GLU A 73 13.40 -7.25 -24.42
CA GLU A 73 13.20 -5.93 -25.03
C GLU A 73 14.43 -5.04 -24.87
N LEU A 74 15.02 -5.00 -23.66
CA LEU A 74 16.12 -4.09 -23.33
C LEU A 74 17.50 -4.63 -23.72
N GLY A 75 17.65 -5.95 -23.86
CA GLY A 75 18.94 -6.56 -24.17
C GLY A 75 20.04 -6.12 -23.20
N ASP A 76 21.16 -5.65 -23.74
CA ASP A 76 22.31 -5.18 -22.95
C ASP A 76 22.04 -3.93 -22.10
N ALA A 77 20.91 -3.25 -22.31
CA ALA A 77 20.50 -2.10 -21.48
C ALA A 77 19.75 -2.51 -20.20
N MET A 78 19.47 -3.79 -19.99
CA MET A 78 18.74 -4.29 -18.82
C MET A 78 19.54 -4.03 -17.54
N PRO A 79 18.94 -3.37 -16.50
CA PRO A 79 19.59 -3.20 -15.20
C PRO A 79 19.67 -4.51 -14.44
N THR A 80 20.49 -4.55 -13.39
CA THR A 80 20.43 -5.63 -12.40
C THR A 80 19.14 -5.53 -11.62
N VAL A 81 18.31 -6.59 -11.64
CA VAL A 81 17.05 -6.66 -10.89
C VAL A 81 17.14 -7.72 -9.81
N ARG A 82 16.80 -7.34 -8.57
CA ARG A 82 16.73 -8.24 -7.43
C ARG A 82 15.28 -8.33 -6.96
N PHE A 83 14.76 -9.56 -6.89
CA PHE A 83 13.43 -9.84 -6.39
C PHE A 83 13.50 -10.36 -4.95
N GLU A 84 12.88 -9.66 -4.04
CA GLU A 84 12.83 -9.97 -2.61
C GLU A 84 11.40 -10.42 -2.23
N PRO A 85 11.13 -11.73 -2.10
CA PRO A 85 9.79 -12.26 -1.80
C PRO A 85 9.44 -12.12 -0.32
N ARG A 86 9.37 -10.90 0.17
CA ARG A 86 9.14 -10.53 1.58
C ARG A 86 8.39 -9.21 1.70
N ALA A 87 7.95 -8.91 2.91
CA ALA A 87 7.31 -7.64 3.24
C ALA A 87 8.29 -6.47 3.09
N PHE A 88 7.80 -5.32 2.71
CA PHE A 88 8.63 -4.12 2.55
C PHE A 88 9.12 -3.54 3.89
N SER A 89 8.50 -3.86 5.00
CA SER A 89 9.01 -3.54 6.35
C SER A 89 10.38 -4.15 6.62
N GLU A 90 10.72 -5.25 5.94
CA GLU A 90 12.03 -5.92 6.01
C GLU A 90 13.11 -5.27 5.10
N ALA A 91 12.79 -4.18 4.41
CA ALA A 91 13.73 -3.53 3.47
C ALA A 91 15.07 -3.16 4.14
N LYS A 92 15.05 -2.76 5.41
CA LYS A 92 16.26 -2.43 6.20
C LYS A 92 17.21 -3.63 6.39
N ASP A 93 16.70 -4.86 6.31
CA ASP A 93 17.50 -6.08 6.52
C ASP A 93 18.19 -6.54 5.23
N VAL A 94 17.77 -5.98 4.10
CA VAL A 94 18.22 -6.34 2.74
C VAL A 94 19.03 -5.23 2.09
N ILE A 95 18.64 -3.98 2.31
CA ILE A 95 19.21 -2.80 1.66
C ILE A 95 20.27 -2.18 2.56
N LYS A 96 21.47 -2.00 2.00
CA LYS A 96 22.55 -1.32 2.71
C LYS A 96 22.16 0.13 3.01
N PRO A 97 22.36 0.63 4.24
CA PRO A 97 22.10 2.01 4.58
C PRO A 97 22.80 3.00 3.63
N GLY A 98 22.09 4.06 3.27
CA GLY A 98 22.60 5.12 2.40
C GLY A 98 22.94 4.68 0.98
N SER A 99 22.34 3.61 0.46
CA SER A 99 22.65 3.09 -0.87
C SER A 99 21.63 3.44 -1.95
N LEU A 100 20.40 3.81 -1.59
CA LEU A 100 19.33 4.08 -2.55
C LEU A 100 19.37 5.52 -3.07
N ASP A 101 19.22 5.67 -4.37
CA ASP A 101 18.94 6.93 -5.06
C ASP A 101 17.43 7.25 -5.04
N GLY A 102 16.56 6.22 -4.90
CA GLY A 102 15.13 6.39 -4.74
C GLY A 102 14.45 5.15 -4.18
N LEU A 103 13.33 5.39 -3.49
CA LEU A 103 12.43 4.38 -2.92
C LEU A 103 11.01 4.71 -3.29
N LEU A 104 10.37 3.80 -4.00
CA LEU A 104 8.94 3.85 -4.34
C LEU A 104 8.15 2.93 -3.40
N ALA A 105 6.97 3.37 -3.00
CA ALA A 105 5.95 2.53 -2.39
C ALA A 105 4.57 2.91 -2.92
N ASP A 106 3.85 1.96 -3.51
CA ASP A 106 2.49 2.10 -4.01
C ASP A 106 1.57 1.25 -3.12
N PHE A 107 1.01 1.87 -2.06
CA PHE A 107 0.27 1.15 -1.04
C PHE A 107 -1.09 0.67 -1.53
N GLY A 108 -1.66 -0.27 -0.79
CA GLY A 108 -2.96 -0.85 -1.05
C GLY A 108 -2.88 -2.21 -1.73
N VAL A 109 -3.91 -2.53 -2.51
CA VAL A 109 -4.08 -3.84 -3.16
C VAL A 109 -3.77 -3.76 -4.64
N SER A 110 -3.09 -4.77 -5.15
CA SER A 110 -2.84 -4.89 -6.58
C SER A 110 -4.15 -5.18 -7.35
N SER A 111 -4.15 -4.87 -8.64
CA SER A 111 -5.26 -5.25 -9.52
C SER A 111 -5.54 -6.75 -9.48
N LEU A 112 -4.49 -7.56 -9.44
CA LEU A 112 -4.58 -9.01 -9.30
C LEU A 112 -5.42 -9.42 -8.09
N GLN A 113 -5.13 -8.87 -6.90
CA GLN A 113 -5.83 -9.19 -5.67
C GLN A 113 -7.32 -8.81 -5.72
N LEU A 114 -7.67 -7.70 -6.39
CA LEU A 114 -9.06 -7.25 -6.52
C LEU A 114 -9.86 -8.01 -7.58
N ASP A 115 -9.21 -8.47 -8.64
CA ASP A 115 -9.88 -9.07 -9.79
C ASP A 115 -9.99 -10.59 -9.66
N GLU A 116 -9.15 -11.23 -8.82
CA GLU A 116 -9.20 -12.66 -8.56
C GLU A 116 -10.15 -13.00 -7.39
N ALA A 117 -11.31 -13.56 -7.71
CA ALA A 117 -12.35 -13.87 -6.72
C ALA A 117 -11.84 -14.73 -5.55
N HIS A 118 -10.97 -15.71 -5.83
CA HIS A 118 -10.43 -16.63 -4.83
C HIS A 118 -9.54 -15.97 -3.77
N ARG A 119 -9.09 -14.72 -4.00
CA ARG A 119 -8.28 -13.95 -3.05
C ARG A 119 -9.12 -13.25 -1.96
N GLY A 120 -10.42 -13.08 -2.18
CA GLY A 120 -11.34 -12.54 -1.19
C GLY A 120 -11.26 -11.04 -0.90
N PHE A 121 -10.49 -10.25 -1.64
CA PHE A 121 -10.34 -8.81 -1.43
C PHE A 121 -11.54 -7.99 -1.89
N SER A 122 -12.37 -8.54 -2.76
CA SER A 122 -13.51 -7.85 -3.36
C SER A 122 -14.80 -8.63 -3.15
N PHE A 123 -15.90 -7.92 -2.98
CA PHE A 123 -17.25 -8.48 -2.96
C PHE A 123 -18.00 -8.34 -4.30
N ARG A 124 -17.30 -7.93 -5.36
CA ARG A 124 -17.85 -7.89 -6.73
C ARG A 124 -18.12 -9.27 -7.29
N PHE A 125 -17.27 -10.21 -6.87
CA PHE A 125 -17.38 -11.62 -7.18
C PHE A 125 -17.43 -12.40 -5.88
N GLU A 126 -18.18 -13.50 -5.87
CA GLU A 126 -18.21 -14.37 -4.72
C GLU A 126 -16.90 -15.18 -4.62
N GLY A 127 -16.31 -15.16 -3.45
CA GLY A 127 -15.08 -15.89 -3.16
C GLY A 127 -14.92 -16.14 -1.66
N PRO A 128 -13.93 -16.94 -1.24
CA PRO A 128 -13.63 -17.14 0.17
C PRO A 128 -13.19 -15.84 0.84
N LEU A 129 -13.42 -15.70 2.14
CA LEU A 129 -12.96 -14.56 2.94
C LEU A 129 -11.50 -14.76 3.36
N ASP A 130 -10.55 -14.74 2.41
CA ASP A 130 -9.12 -14.89 2.72
C ASP A 130 -8.49 -13.52 3.03
N MET A 131 -8.36 -12.64 2.07
CA MET A 131 -7.76 -11.30 2.13
C MET A 131 -6.27 -11.27 2.51
N ARG A 132 -5.57 -12.39 2.62
CA ARG A 132 -4.11 -12.40 2.85
C ARG A 132 -3.36 -12.02 1.58
N MET A 133 -2.42 -11.11 1.67
CA MET A 133 -1.47 -10.85 0.60
C MET A 133 -0.45 -11.98 0.50
N ASP A 134 0.14 -12.39 1.63
CA ASP A 134 0.94 -13.61 1.74
C ASP A 134 0.04 -14.79 2.14
N THR A 135 -0.30 -15.64 1.18
CA THR A 135 -1.19 -16.80 1.41
C THR A 135 -0.52 -17.96 2.14
N ARG A 136 0.80 -17.91 2.36
CA ARG A 136 1.58 -18.97 3.02
C ARG A 136 1.38 -18.98 4.54
N SER A 137 0.99 -17.87 5.14
CA SER A 137 0.87 -17.71 6.60
C SER A 137 -0.15 -16.64 6.98
N GLY A 138 -0.42 -16.55 8.27
CA GLY A 138 -1.29 -15.52 8.84
C GLY A 138 -2.77 -15.92 8.91
N GLU A 139 -3.52 -15.12 9.65
CA GLU A 139 -4.96 -15.26 9.87
C GLU A 139 -5.73 -14.77 8.64
N THR A 140 -6.78 -15.51 8.23
CA THR A 140 -7.67 -15.09 7.15
C THR A 140 -8.75 -14.14 7.63
N ALA A 141 -9.35 -13.38 6.71
CA ALA A 141 -10.52 -12.56 7.03
C ALA A 141 -11.70 -13.39 7.54
N GLU A 142 -11.84 -14.65 7.09
CA GLU A 142 -12.84 -15.59 7.60
C GLU A 142 -12.64 -15.86 9.09
N GLN A 143 -11.39 -16.09 9.51
CA GLN A 143 -11.07 -16.33 10.91
C GLN A 143 -11.36 -15.09 11.76
N VAL A 144 -10.91 -13.90 11.32
CA VAL A 144 -11.22 -12.64 12.01
C VAL A 144 -12.73 -12.43 12.15
N VAL A 145 -13.48 -12.59 11.07
CA VAL A 145 -14.94 -12.39 11.04
C VAL A 145 -15.67 -13.38 11.96
N ASN A 146 -15.21 -14.63 12.05
CA ASN A 146 -15.91 -15.67 12.79
C ASN A 146 -15.45 -15.83 14.24
N GLN A 147 -14.24 -15.36 14.60
CA GLN A 147 -13.63 -15.60 15.92
C GLN A 147 -13.52 -14.35 16.79
N ALA A 148 -13.32 -13.16 16.21
CA ALA A 148 -13.17 -11.93 16.98
C ALA A 148 -14.43 -11.59 17.80
N ASP A 149 -14.27 -11.05 19.00
CA ASP A 149 -15.39 -10.58 19.82
C ASP A 149 -16.14 -9.41 19.16
N GLU A 150 -17.43 -9.20 19.54
CA GLU A 150 -18.26 -8.12 18.98
C GLU A 150 -17.58 -6.74 19.18
N GLU A 151 -16.96 -6.51 20.33
CA GLU A 151 -16.30 -5.25 20.65
C GLU A 151 -15.00 -5.09 19.84
N GLU A 152 -14.19 -6.12 19.73
CA GLU A 152 -12.97 -6.14 18.92
C GLU A 152 -13.31 -5.85 17.45
N LEU A 153 -14.32 -6.54 16.90
CA LEU A 153 -14.76 -6.34 15.52
C LEU A 153 -15.32 -4.94 15.29
N ALA A 154 -16.06 -4.39 16.27
CA ALA A 154 -16.59 -3.03 16.18
C ALA A 154 -15.47 -1.98 16.18
N ASN A 155 -14.44 -2.16 17.02
CA ASN A 155 -13.30 -1.27 17.10
C ASN A 155 -12.46 -1.35 15.81
N LEU A 156 -12.19 -2.55 15.31
CA LEU A 156 -11.51 -2.79 14.04
C LEU A 156 -12.19 -2.05 12.88
N ILE A 157 -13.52 -2.23 12.75
CA ILE A 157 -14.31 -1.59 11.68
C ILE A 157 -14.32 -0.06 11.84
N TYR A 158 -14.34 0.45 13.07
CA TYR A 158 -14.30 1.87 13.34
C TYR A 158 -12.96 2.49 13.02
N GLU A 159 -11.87 1.89 13.52
CA GLU A 159 -10.51 2.44 13.43
C GLU A 159 -9.95 2.31 12.00
N PHE A 160 -10.05 1.13 11.39
CA PHE A 160 -9.46 0.87 10.08
C PHE A 160 -10.41 1.10 8.91
N GLY A 161 -11.73 1.04 9.15
CA GLY A 161 -12.74 1.35 8.14
C GLY A 161 -13.24 2.79 8.19
N GLU A 162 -12.95 3.55 9.26
CA GLU A 162 -13.55 4.87 9.52
C GLU A 162 -15.11 4.81 9.40
N GLU A 163 -15.73 3.66 9.79
CA GLU A 163 -17.16 3.42 9.67
C GLU A 163 -17.88 3.71 10.99
N ARG A 164 -18.69 4.75 10.99
CA ARG A 164 -19.43 5.19 12.18
C ARG A 164 -20.48 4.19 12.69
N ARG A 165 -21.01 3.35 11.80
CA ARG A 165 -22.01 2.31 12.12
C ARG A 165 -21.35 1.00 12.56
N SER A 166 -20.07 1.00 12.91
CA SER A 166 -19.24 -0.18 13.21
C SER A 166 -19.86 -1.13 14.24
N ARG A 167 -20.40 -0.61 15.35
CA ARG A 167 -21.05 -1.43 16.40
C ARG A 167 -22.27 -2.18 15.87
N ARG A 168 -23.08 -1.53 15.01
CA ARG A 168 -24.24 -2.15 14.39
C ARG A 168 -23.84 -3.23 13.41
N ILE A 169 -22.80 -2.98 12.63
CA ILE A 169 -22.25 -3.94 11.67
C ILE A 169 -21.65 -5.13 12.41
N ALA A 170 -20.82 -4.93 13.43
CA ALA A 170 -20.19 -5.99 14.22
C ALA A 170 -21.25 -6.91 14.85
N ARG A 171 -22.27 -6.34 15.48
CA ARG A 171 -23.40 -7.11 16.05
C ARG A 171 -24.13 -7.96 15.00
N ALA A 172 -24.33 -7.41 13.78
CA ALA A 172 -24.97 -8.16 12.71
C ALA A 172 -24.09 -9.31 12.21
N ILE A 173 -22.78 -9.09 12.09
CA ILE A 173 -21.81 -10.12 11.73
C ILE A 173 -21.82 -11.24 12.76
N VAL A 174 -21.71 -10.94 14.06
CA VAL A 174 -21.70 -11.94 15.14
C VAL A 174 -22.97 -12.80 15.13
N ARG A 175 -24.12 -12.18 14.87
CA ARG A 175 -25.43 -12.90 14.78
C ARG A 175 -25.54 -13.79 13.54
N ALA A 176 -24.84 -13.45 12.47
CA ALA A 176 -24.92 -14.16 11.18
C ALA A 176 -23.87 -15.26 11.02
N ARG A 177 -22.98 -15.44 12.00
CA ARG A 177 -21.93 -16.48 11.96
C ARG A 177 -22.51 -17.90 11.85
N PRO A 178 -21.84 -18.79 11.11
CA PRO A 178 -20.59 -18.61 10.42
C PRO A 178 -20.76 -17.94 9.04
N ILE A 179 -19.84 -17.02 8.69
CA ILE A 179 -19.77 -16.33 7.39
C ILE A 179 -18.52 -16.83 6.66
N ARG A 180 -18.68 -17.31 5.44
CA ARG A 180 -17.58 -17.97 4.69
C ARG A 180 -17.18 -17.23 3.43
N THR A 181 -18.11 -16.48 2.82
CA THR A 181 -17.88 -15.85 1.52
C THR A 181 -17.96 -14.33 1.59
N THR A 182 -17.30 -13.69 0.61
CA THR A 182 -17.36 -12.23 0.43
C THR A 182 -18.78 -11.73 0.21
N ALA A 183 -19.59 -12.50 -0.53
CA ALA A 183 -20.99 -12.15 -0.82
C ALA A 183 -21.87 -12.21 0.44
N GLU A 184 -21.71 -13.26 1.27
CA GLU A 184 -22.41 -13.38 2.56
C GLU A 184 -22.10 -12.20 3.47
N LEU A 185 -20.80 -11.87 3.64
CA LEU A 185 -20.37 -10.74 4.46
C LEU A 185 -20.95 -9.42 3.95
N ALA A 186 -20.84 -9.15 2.65
CA ALA A 186 -21.35 -7.93 2.04
C ALA A 186 -22.86 -7.79 2.21
N LYS A 187 -23.62 -8.89 2.12
CA LYS A 187 -25.07 -8.94 2.36
C LYS A 187 -25.41 -8.59 3.81
N VAL A 188 -24.71 -9.19 4.78
CA VAL A 188 -24.90 -8.91 6.22
C VAL A 188 -24.67 -7.44 6.51
N ILE A 189 -23.57 -6.87 5.97
CA ILE A 189 -23.25 -5.46 6.17
C ILE A 189 -24.29 -4.55 5.53
N SER A 190 -24.75 -4.85 4.31
CA SER A 190 -25.73 -4.03 3.60
C SER A 190 -27.09 -3.97 4.32
N VAL A 191 -27.49 -5.08 4.95
CA VAL A 191 -28.71 -5.12 5.78
C VAL A 191 -28.52 -4.34 7.08
N ALA A 192 -27.36 -4.48 7.71
CA ALA A 192 -27.04 -3.77 8.95
C ALA A 192 -26.84 -2.27 8.75
N ALA A 193 -26.26 -1.85 7.65
CA ALA A 193 -25.92 -0.47 7.34
C ALA A 193 -26.33 -0.12 5.89
N PRO A 194 -27.65 0.01 5.61
CA PRO A 194 -28.12 0.34 4.27
C PRO A 194 -27.50 1.62 3.72
N SER A 195 -27.25 1.64 2.42
CA SER A 195 -26.77 2.85 1.72
C SER A 195 -27.79 3.97 1.86
N MET A 196 -27.30 5.15 2.18
CA MET A 196 -28.09 6.39 2.11
C MET A 196 -27.85 7.06 0.74
N LYS A 197 -28.77 7.92 0.31
CA LYS A 197 -28.62 8.67 -0.97
C LYS A 197 -27.33 9.49 -1.05
N SER A 198 -26.75 9.85 0.10
CA SER A 198 -25.48 10.58 0.22
C SER A 198 -24.25 9.70 0.14
N ASP A 199 -24.38 8.38 0.24
CA ASP A 199 -23.24 7.47 0.28
C ASP A 199 -22.65 7.29 -1.12
N LYS A 200 -21.40 7.69 -1.29
CA LYS A 200 -20.67 7.60 -2.57
C LYS A 200 -20.08 6.22 -2.83
N ILE A 201 -20.02 5.37 -1.80
CA ILE A 201 -19.41 4.03 -1.84
C ILE A 201 -20.35 3.00 -1.24
N HIS A 202 -20.18 1.75 -1.64
CA HIS A 202 -20.97 0.63 -1.12
C HIS A 202 -20.71 0.46 0.39
N PRO A 203 -21.74 0.14 1.23
CA PRO A 203 -21.58 0.02 2.69
C PRO A 203 -20.50 -0.96 3.13
N ALA A 204 -20.31 -2.06 2.39
CA ALA A 204 -19.29 -3.06 2.71
C ALA A 204 -17.85 -2.58 2.49
N THR A 205 -17.61 -1.56 1.65
CA THR A 205 -16.25 -1.13 1.27
C THR A 205 -15.36 -0.84 2.47
N ARG A 206 -15.90 -0.10 3.46
CA ARG A 206 -15.14 0.27 4.66
C ARG A 206 -14.83 -0.91 5.57
N THR A 207 -15.76 -1.85 5.69
CA THR A 207 -15.55 -3.07 6.49
C THR A 207 -14.52 -3.98 5.81
N PHE A 208 -14.58 -4.13 4.48
CA PHE A 208 -13.57 -4.88 3.72
C PHE A 208 -12.19 -4.24 3.84
N GLN A 209 -12.10 -2.91 3.75
CA GLN A 209 -10.85 -2.19 4.02
C GLN A 209 -10.32 -2.48 5.43
N ALA A 210 -11.18 -2.43 6.45
CA ALA A 210 -10.79 -2.67 7.82
C ALA A 210 -10.23 -4.09 8.02
N LEU A 211 -10.93 -5.11 7.50
CA LEU A 211 -10.49 -6.49 7.56
C LEU A 211 -9.14 -6.68 6.84
N ARG A 212 -8.99 -6.11 5.65
CA ARG A 212 -7.76 -6.17 4.86
C ARG A 212 -6.57 -5.59 5.61
N ILE A 213 -6.74 -4.40 6.18
CA ILE A 213 -5.71 -3.73 6.98
C ILE A 213 -5.31 -4.61 8.17
N ARG A 214 -6.29 -5.20 8.89
CA ARG A 214 -6.05 -6.08 10.05
C ARG A 214 -5.32 -7.35 9.66
N VAL A 215 -5.80 -8.05 8.62
CA VAL A 215 -5.23 -9.33 8.14
C VAL A 215 -3.78 -9.18 7.71
N ASN A 216 -3.45 -8.04 7.09
CA ASN A 216 -2.15 -7.82 6.49
C ASN A 216 -1.23 -6.89 7.30
N ASP A 217 -1.67 -6.39 8.45
CA ASP A 217 -0.95 -5.38 9.24
C ASP A 217 -0.44 -4.20 8.40
N GLU A 218 -1.27 -3.72 7.46
CA GLU A 218 -0.85 -2.75 6.45
C GLU A 218 -0.27 -1.48 7.08
N LEU A 219 -0.90 -0.96 8.13
CA LEU A 219 -0.44 0.27 8.77
C LEU A 219 0.85 0.08 9.58
N GLY A 220 1.07 -1.09 10.18
CA GLY A 220 2.33 -1.44 10.86
C GLY A 220 3.49 -1.54 9.87
N GLU A 221 3.25 -2.21 8.75
CA GLU A 221 4.19 -2.32 7.63
C GLU A 221 4.61 -0.92 7.11
N ILE A 222 3.62 -0.05 6.86
CA ILE A 222 3.86 1.33 6.39
C ILE A 222 4.69 2.13 7.40
N ARG A 223 4.37 2.06 8.70
CA ARG A 223 5.15 2.75 9.75
C ARG A 223 6.61 2.31 9.74
N THR A 224 6.84 1.00 9.70
CA THR A 224 8.20 0.43 9.68
C THR A 224 9.00 0.89 8.46
N LEU A 225 8.37 0.92 7.27
CA LEU A 225 9.02 1.43 6.07
C LEU A 225 9.38 2.91 6.22
N LEU A 226 8.42 3.74 6.66
CA LEU A 226 8.62 5.19 6.79
C LEU A 226 9.69 5.54 7.83
N GLU A 227 9.80 4.75 8.91
CA GLU A 227 10.85 4.90 9.92
C GLU A 227 12.24 4.53 9.37
N SER A 228 12.32 3.51 8.51
CA SER A 228 13.58 3.04 7.94
C SER A 228 14.03 3.82 6.70
N ALA A 229 13.11 4.36 5.90
CA ALA A 229 13.39 5.03 4.63
C ALA A 229 14.51 6.09 4.68
N PRO A 230 14.58 6.99 5.71
CA PRO A 230 15.67 7.96 5.79
C PRO A 230 17.06 7.33 5.86
N SER A 231 17.16 6.16 6.50
CA SER A 231 18.45 5.45 6.63
C SER A 231 18.85 4.70 5.38
N LEU A 232 17.91 4.31 4.53
CA LEU A 232 18.15 3.56 3.30
C LEU A 232 18.58 4.48 2.15
N LEU A 233 18.05 5.70 2.11
CA LEU A 233 18.28 6.68 1.07
C LEU A 233 19.62 7.42 1.24
N LYS A 234 20.29 7.67 0.13
CA LYS A 234 21.39 8.64 0.05
C LYS A 234 20.84 10.06 0.34
N VAL A 235 21.73 10.98 0.70
CA VAL A 235 21.42 12.42 0.63
C VAL A 235 21.13 12.77 -0.83
N GLY A 236 20.02 13.45 -1.11
CA GLY A 236 19.51 13.71 -2.44
C GLY A 236 18.70 12.56 -3.05
N GLY A 237 18.58 11.42 -2.34
CA GLY A 237 17.70 10.32 -2.73
C GLY A 237 16.24 10.63 -2.40
N ARG A 238 15.31 10.09 -3.18
CA ARG A 238 13.87 10.42 -3.09
C ARG A 238 13.03 9.26 -2.61
N LEU A 239 12.11 9.57 -1.71
CA LEU A 239 11.00 8.73 -1.30
C LEU A 239 9.76 9.19 -2.06
N ALA A 240 9.13 8.30 -2.84
CA ALA A 240 7.86 8.52 -3.52
C ALA A 240 6.83 7.50 -3.00
N VAL A 241 5.70 7.97 -2.48
CA VAL A 241 4.70 7.11 -1.87
C VAL A 241 3.31 7.45 -2.41
N ILE A 242 2.62 6.44 -2.95
CA ILE A 242 1.21 6.53 -3.32
C ILE A 242 0.37 5.91 -2.19
N SER A 243 -0.70 6.58 -1.81
CA SER A 243 -1.70 6.11 -0.84
C SER A 243 -3.11 6.23 -1.44
N PHE A 244 -4.02 5.33 -1.05
CA PHE A 244 -5.38 5.26 -1.60
C PHE A 244 -6.47 5.58 -0.60
N HIS A 245 -6.16 5.59 0.70
CA HIS A 245 -7.12 5.98 1.74
C HIS A 245 -6.49 6.90 2.80
N SER A 246 -7.37 7.49 3.62
CA SER A 246 -7.03 8.51 4.62
C SER A 246 -6.01 8.06 5.65
N LEU A 247 -6.04 6.80 6.07
CA LEU A 247 -5.14 6.29 7.12
C LEU A 247 -3.71 6.17 6.58
N GLU A 248 -3.52 5.63 5.38
CA GLU A 248 -2.21 5.59 4.71
C GLU A 248 -1.67 7.00 4.50
N ASP A 249 -2.46 7.88 3.85
CA ASP A 249 -2.05 9.26 3.55
C ASP A 249 -1.66 10.04 4.81
N ARG A 250 -2.35 9.79 5.94
CA ARG A 250 -2.04 10.41 7.23
C ARG A 250 -0.66 10.00 7.73
N LEU A 251 -0.34 8.69 7.70
CA LEU A 251 0.97 8.19 8.11
C LEU A 251 2.09 8.80 7.28
N VAL A 252 1.96 8.79 5.94
CA VAL A 252 2.96 9.35 5.03
C VAL A 252 3.13 10.85 5.25
N LYS A 253 2.00 11.57 5.31
CA LYS A 253 2.00 13.03 5.53
C LYS A 253 2.67 13.38 6.85
N ASP A 254 2.33 12.68 7.94
CA ASP A 254 2.85 13.00 9.26
C ASP A 254 4.35 12.65 9.36
N ALA A 255 4.78 11.49 8.85
CA ALA A 255 6.19 11.10 8.81
C ALA A 255 7.06 12.06 8.00
N THR A 256 6.59 12.44 6.80
CA THR A 256 7.36 13.36 5.93
C THR A 256 7.36 14.79 6.46
N ARG A 257 6.25 15.30 7.00
CA ARG A 257 6.16 16.63 7.61
C ARG A 257 7.03 16.75 8.86
N ASP A 258 6.95 15.76 9.76
CA ASP A 258 7.72 15.75 11.00
C ASP A 258 9.21 15.59 10.69
N GLY A 259 9.56 14.74 9.75
CA GLY A 259 10.94 14.62 9.28
C GLY A 259 11.45 15.88 8.56
N ALA A 260 10.60 16.64 7.88
CA ALA A 260 10.99 17.92 7.29
C ALA A 260 11.28 18.96 8.37
N ARG A 261 10.49 19.01 9.45
CA ARG A 261 10.75 19.85 10.61
C ARG A 261 12.07 19.48 11.31
N ASP A 262 12.37 18.18 11.36
CA ASP A 262 13.58 17.66 11.98
C ASP A 262 14.81 17.71 11.04
N GLY A 263 14.69 18.33 9.84
CA GLY A 263 15.79 18.48 8.89
C GLY A 263 16.20 17.18 8.19
N ILE A 264 15.33 16.19 8.13
CA ILE A 264 15.54 14.90 7.47
C ILE A 264 15.08 14.94 6.02
N TRP A 265 13.93 15.57 5.78
CA TRP A 265 13.28 15.63 4.49
C TRP A 265 13.15 17.06 3.95
N ASN A 266 13.37 17.22 2.66
CA ASN A 266 12.85 18.33 1.86
C ASN A 266 11.60 17.83 1.13
N LEU A 267 10.43 18.44 1.41
CA LEU A 267 9.20 18.08 0.70
C LEU A 267 9.24 18.66 -0.70
N ILE A 268 9.23 17.81 -1.71
CA ILE A 268 9.23 18.25 -3.13
C ILE A 268 7.92 18.98 -3.43
N GLU A 269 6.81 18.42 -2.95
CA GLU A 269 5.50 19.06 -3.02
C GLU A 269 4.85 19.09 -1.63
N LYS A 270 4.30 20.25 -1.24
CA LYS A 270 3.61 20.38 0.05
C LYS A 270 2.24 19.69 0.07
N LYS A 271 1.56 19.70 -1.08
CA LYS A 271 0.27 19.00 -1.28
C LYS A 271 0.51 17.68 -1.98
N PRO A 272 -0.34 16.67 -1.76
CA PRO A 272 -0.25 15.46 -2.54
C PRO A 272 -0.56 15.73 -4.01
N ILE A 273 0.15 15.05 -4.90
CA ILE A 273 -0.14 15.00 -6.33
C ILE A 273 -1.27 13.98 -6.51
N THR A 274 -2.27 14.32 -7.31
CA THR A 274 -3.46 13.49 -7.57
C THR A 274 -3.64 13.29 -9.05
N ALA A 275 -4.30 12.20 -9.43
CA ALA A 275 -4.60 11.89 -10.82
C ALA A 275 -5.45 12.98 -11.49
N GLY A 276 -5.13 13.27 -12.74
CA GLY A 276 -5.92 14.14 -13.58
C GLY A 276 -7.23 13.47 -14.06
N GLU A 277 -8.15 14.27 -14.60
CA GLU A 277 -9.46 13.76 -15.06
C GLU A 277 -9.34 12.67 -16.12
N ASP A 278 -8.42 12.82 -17.06
CA ASP A 278 -8.17 11.84 -18.12
C ASP A 278 -7.68 10.48 -17.57
N GLU A 279 -6.83 10.52 -16.56
CA GLU A 279 -6.39 9.29 -15.89
C GLU A 279 -7.54 8.64 -15.12
N ILE A 280 -8.32 9.43 -14.37
CA ILE A 280 -9.48 8.92 -13.61
C ILE A 280 -10.51 8.26 -14.54
N GLN A 281 -10.71 8.79 -15.74
CA GLN A 281 -11.62 8.19 -16.72
C GLN A 281 -11.08 6.84 -17.24
N ARG A 282 -9.79 6.76 -17.55
CA ARG A 282 -9.14 5.54 -18.04
C ARG A 282 -8.91 4.52 -16.95
N ASN A 283 -8.57 4.97 -15.75
CA ASN A 283 -8.30 4.15 -14.57
C ASN A 283 -9.03 4.69 -13.34
N PRO A 284 -10.30 4.30 -13.09
CA PRO A 284 -11.08 4.78 -11.95
C PRO A 284 -10.44 4.51 -10.58
N ARG A 285 -9.48 3.58 -10.48
CA ARG A 285 -8.72 3.28 -9.26
C ARG A 285 -7.81 4.44 -8.85
N SER A 286 -7.38 5.28 -9.79
CA SER A 286 -6.55 6.46 -9.54
C SER A 286 -7.28 7.59 -8.80
N ARG A 287 -8.62 7.58 -8.77
CA ARG A 287 -9.43 8.66 -8.18
C ARG A 287 -9.06 9.03 -6.75
N SER A 288 -8.70 8.05 -5.92
CA SER A 288 -8.33 8.24 -4.51
C SER A 288 -6.82 8.33 -4.29
N ALA A 289 -6.03 8.12 -5.33
CA ALA A 289 -4.58 8.10 -5.25
C ALA A 289 -4.01 9.46 -4.85
N LYS A 290 -3.02 9.43 -3.97
CA LYS A 290 -2.26 10.59 -3.51
C LYS A 290 -0.78 10.26 -3.50
N LEU A 291 -0.02 10.85 -4.40
CA LEU A 291 1.43 10.72 -4.41
C LEU A 291 2.05 11.82 -3.53
N ARG A 292 2.91 11.42 -2.60
CA ARG A 292 3.77 12.31 -1.82
C ARG A 292 5.23 12.00 -2.10
N VAL A 293 6.03 13.06 -2.23
CA VAL A 293 7.45 12.92 -2.54
C VAL A 293 8.28 13.77 -1.59
N ALA A 294 9.31 13.15 -1.01
CA ALA A 294 10.28 13.82 -0.16
C ALA A 294 11.71 13.44 -0.57
N GLU A 295 12.62 14.39 -0.52
CA GLU A 295 14.03 14.20 -0.80
C GLU A 295 14.82 14.17 0.50
N ARG A 296 15.71 13.19 0.65
CA ARG A 296 16.58 13.06 1.81
C ARG A 296 17.63 14.17 1.80
N ILE A 297 17.65 15.00 2.85
CA ILE A 297 18.66 16.03 3.03
C ILE A 297 19.67 15.64 4.10
N ALA A 298 20.85 16.26 4.07
CA ALA A 298 21.85 16.10 5.13
C ALA A 298 21.31 16.74 6.40
N GLY A 299 20.93 15.91 7.36
CA GLY A 299 20.39 16.40 8.64
C GLY A 299 21.45 17.15 9.44
N THR A 300 21.07 18.25 10.03
CA THR A 300 21.86 18.97 11.01
C THR A 300 21.69 18.32 12.40
N GLY A 301 22.18 17.11 12.59
CA GLY A 301 22.32 16.50 13.89
C GLY A 301 21.21 15.56 14.34
N SER A 302 21.65 14.51 15.01
CA SER A 302 20.93 13.61 15.94
C SER A 302 19.51 13.19 15.56
N VAL A 303 19.39 11.98 15.06
CA VAL A 303 18.09 11.28 14.97
C VAL A 303 17.51 11.18 16.40
N VAL A 304 16.67 12.13 16.76
CA VAL A 304 15.82 11.98 17.95
C VAL A 304 14.79 10.90 17.64
N LYS A 305 15.01 9.71 18.23
CA LYS A 305 14.03 8.62 18.21
C LYS A 305 12.74 9.07 18.92
N ARG A 306 11.91 9.82 18.25
CA ARG A 306 10.51 9.98 18.67
C ARG A 306 9.74 8.81 18.09
N LYS A 307 9.38 7.87 18.98
CA LYS A 307 8.40 6.82 18.64
C LYS A 307 7.12 7.51 18.16
N LEU A 308 6.62 7.08 17.01
CA LEU A 308 5.24 7.38 16.61
C LEU A 308 4.32 6.94 17.78
N PRO A 309 3.22 7.68 18.05
CA PRO A 309 2.35 7.35 19.16
C PRO A 309 1.88 5.89 19.04
N PRO A 310 1.82 5.16 20.16
CA PRO A 310 1.36 3.79 20.17
C PRO A 310 -0.08 3.70 19.68
N GLU A 311 -0.41 2.57 19.10
CA GLU A 311 -1.78 2.22 18.75
C GLU A 311 -2.68 2.31 19.99
N GLY A 312 -3.86 2.94 19.84
CA GLY A 312 -4.95 2.81 20.80
C GLY A 312 -4.71 3.43 22.17
N GLY A 313 -4.41 4.72 22.25
CA GLY A 313 -4.65 5.50 23.46
C GLY A 313 -6.14 5.68 23.68
N SER A 314 -6.76 4.85 24.51
CA SER A 314 -8.12 5.01 25.03
C SER A 314 -8.38 6.48 25.39
N LEU A 315 -9.23 7.17 24.64
CA LEU A 315 -9.85 8.42 25.07
C LEU A 315 -10.85 8.11 26.19
N ARG A 316 -10.33 7.80 27.41
CA ARG A 316 -11.11 7.95 28.64
C ARG A 316 -11.11 9.45 29.02
N GLY A 317 -12.26 10.03 28.97
CA GLY A 317 -12.75 11.04 29.89
C GLY A 317 -12.27 12.47 29.68
N ARG A 318 -13.09 13.29 29.03
CA ARG A 318 -13.46 14.59 29.64
C ARG A 318 -14.96 14.76 29.51
N ARG A 319 -15.55 14.98 30.68
CA ARG A 319 -16.96 15.27 30.94
C ARG A 319 -17.40 16.54 30.23
#